data_e9d09b65a548ee963691e6a345994fac
#
_entry.id   e9d09b65a548ee963691e6a345994fac
#
_cell.length_a   1.000
_cell.length_b   1.000
_cell.length_c   1.000
_cell.angle_alpha   90.00
_cell.angle_beta   90.00
_cell.angle_gamma   90.00
#
_symmetry.space_group_name_H-M   'P 1'
#
loop_
_entity.id
_entity.type
_entity.pdbx_description
1 polymer ?
#
loop_
_entity_poly.entity_id
_entity_poly.type
_entity_poly.pdbx_seq_one_letter_code
_entity_poly.pdbx_strand_id
1 'polypeptide(L)'
;MRRNSIIMNGVCKFSLLFAPSSRICRTSLLFALSSLLFVSCSQEEFLYQETDADAVKVVASISNLQTRVAYEDDGATNFINGDEICVQNILRETKNVATYTFDGTTWTTTDALVWNGGTAESQFQAWYPATASFDEFTLPTDQNSIEELPAADWMTASTSAMVKPTDKTINLAFEHKLAKITVQITDFTSQFGDDPRLMAATIYSLSDEYVTVNGGIKPVLGGNAATAIVCPGRYAVDTNLMEVTISDDGRQTNLNVPVNAFLTNTGLEAGKHYTFTLKVGKEAVSISSVSVADWNKEEINGGVAEEVIPNTFDATAMTPEQLNAAVTEALEYGHTELAITLAADADATMFSAITIALAAANIAEGSIDLTISGVKAVPEYGFFDYVNYFDNNEKNIAGDKLKSLTLTDVETIGEYAFSACTNLEAVNMPNVVTIGKFAFNEYTKGTKLTSLDLPNATTIGENAFAYSSLLISVNLPKVVTIGLQAFDNCDIRTLDLPEVTTIGGMAFLDNYNLVSCSAPKATTIDSYPWGNCSKLETLELTAAGNFTLYNNLFVYTPTGQINLVLNKDKESQVTQNDDGTATWKAPNIQGGNHVYTFKSITMQE
;
A
#
# COMPACT_ATOMS: atom_id res chain seq x y z
N MET A 1 26.95 -64.08 -25.17
CA MET A 1 25.75 -64.72 -25.77
C MET A 1 24.59 -63.77 -25.45
N ARG A 2 24.22 -62.96 -26.44
CA ARG A 2 22.99 -63.01 -27.23
C ARG A 2 21.74 -62.94 -26.29
N ARG A 3 20.93 -61.97 -26.30
CA ARG A 3 20.11 -61.15 -27.23
C ARG A 3 18.85 -60.80 -26.41
N ASN A 4 18.10 -59.79 -26.48
CA ASN A 4 17.79 -58.73 -27.43
C ASN A 4 16.99 -57.64 -26.73
N SER A 5 17.30 -56.46 -27.07
CA SER A 5 16.56 -55.24 -27.00
C SER A 5 15.17 -55.31 -27.66
N ILE A 6 14.21 -54.59 -27.17
CA ILE A 6 13.29 -53.82 -28.02
C ILE A 6 13.01 -52.49 -27.34
N ILE A 7 13.53 -51.46 -27.99
CA ILE A 7 13.24 -50.05 -27.82
C ILE A 7 11.97 -49.77 -28.63
N MET A 8 11.05 -49.03 -28.10
CA MET A 8 10.15 -48.22 -28.92
C MET A 8 10.13 -46.79 -28.41
N ASN A 9 10.90 -45.97 -29.07
CA ASN A 9 10.81 -44.53 -29.06
C ASN A 9 9.59 -44.08 -29.86
N GLY A 10 8.74 -43.29 -29.25
CA GLY A 10 7.77 -42.45 -29.95
C GLY A 10 8.19 -41.01 -29.83
N VAL A 11 9.11 -40.59 -30.69
CA VAL A 11 9.52 -39.19 -30.82
C VAL A 11 8.61 -38.54 -31.85
N CYS A 12 7.75 -37.63 -31.44
CA CYS A 12 7.13 -36.63 -32.33
C CYS A 12 8.14 -35.53 -32.60
N LYS A 13 8.82 -35.62 -33.74
CA LYS A 13 9.54 -34.49 -34.32
C LYS A 13 8.72 -33.92 -35.45
N PHE A 14 8.31 -32.66 -35.32
CA PHE A 14 8.03 -31.85 -36.50
C PHE A 14 9.03 -30.69 -36.56
N SER A 15 9.81 -30.76 -37.64
CA SER A 15 10.79 -29.73 -37.99
C SER A 15 10.12 -28.63 -38.80
N LEU A 16 10.53 -27.42 -38.50
CA LEU A 16 10.34 -26.20 -39.30
C LEU A 16 10.88 -26.35 -40.72
N LEU A 17 10.24 -25.63 -41.67
CA LEU A 17 10.97 -24.71 -42.56
C LEU A 17 10.03 -23.95 -43.51
N PHE A 18 10.13 -22.62 -43.44
CA PHE A 18 9.94 -21.57 -44.47
C PHE A 18 8.56 -21.13 -44.93
N ALA A 19 8.20 -19.91 -44.57
CA ALA A 19 7.51 -18.95 -45.43
C ALA A 19 8.44 -18.49 -46.58
N PRO A 20 8.00 -17.93 -47.73
CA PRO A 20 7.12 -16.80 -47.78
C PRO A 20 6.19 -16.68 -49.00
N SER A 21 5.17 -15.81 -48.85
CA SER A 21 4.62 -14.86 -49.83
C SER A 21 3.81 -15.33 -51.05
N SER A 22 2.69 -14.66 -51.11
CA SER A 22 2.03 -14.03 -52.28
C SER A 22 0.96 -14.79 -53.06
N ARG A 23 -0.24 -14.25 -52.86
CA ARG A 23 -1.23 -13.79 -53.84
C ARG A 23 -1.87 -14.76 -54.84
N ILE A 24 -3.19 -14.71 -54.77
CA ILE A 24 -4.18 -14.52 -55.84
C ILE A 24 -4.87 -15.76 -56.42
N CYS A 25 -6.18 -15.73 -56.26
CA CYS A 25 -7.29 -15.91 -57.21
C CYS A 25 -7.85 -17.28 -57.58
N ARG A 26 -9.08 -17.43 -57.13
CA ARG A 26 -10.30 -17.80 -57.87
C ARG A 26 -10.39 -19.09 -58.69
N THR A 27 -11.47 -19.72 -58.42
CA THR A 27 -12.54 -20.30 -59.26
C THR A 27 -12.68 -21.82 -59.22
N SER A 28 -13.82 -22.20 -58.65
CA SER A 28 -14.92 -23.02 -59.16
C SER A 28 -14.59 -24.22 -60.11
N LEU A 29 -15.04 -25.37 -59.83
CA LEU A 29 -16.19 -26.01 -60.48
C LEU A 29 -16.30 -27.53 -60.16
N LEU A 30 -17.52 -27.89 -59.84
CA LEU A 30 -18.22 -29.17 -59.88
C LEU A 30 -17.70 -30.25 -60.86
N PHE A 31 -17.85 -31.54 -60.50
CA PHE A 31 -18.62 -32.62 -61.15
C PHE A 31 -18.30 -33.91 -60.41
N ALA A 32 -19.15 -34.56 -59.73
CA ALA A 32 -20.30 -35.44 -60.04
C ALA A 32 -19.90 -36.86 -60.49
N LEU A 33 -20.38 -37.83 -59.68
CA LEU A 33 -20.83 -39.18 -59.95
C LEU A 33 -19.93 -40.19 -60.70
N SER A 34 -19.68 -41.29 -60.04
CA SER A 34 -20.36 -42.59 -60.43
C SER A 34 -19.95 -43.75 -59.53
N SER A 35 -20.97 -44.47 -59.15
CA SER A 35 -21.05 -45.73 -58.44
C SER A 35 -20.27 -46.86 -59.12
N LEU A 36 -19.71 -47.78 -58.32
CA LEU A 36 -19.79 -49.23 -58.59
C LEU A 36 -19.53 -50.01 -57.30
N LEU A 37 -20.52 -50.84 -56.99
CA LEU A 37 -20.56 -51.86 -55.95
C LEU A 37 -19.57 -52.99 -56.21
N PHE A 38 -18.81 -53.38 -55.19
CA PHE A 38 -18.46 -54.78 -54.98
C PHE A 38 -18.61 -55.14 -53.51
N VAL A 39 -19.52 -56.08 -53.28
CA VAL A 39 -19.74 -56.81 -52.03
C VAL A 39 -18.64 -57.87 -51.93
N SER A 40 -17.91 -57.90 -50.84
CA SER A 40 -17.25 -59.09 -50.35
C SER A 40 -17.27 -59.09 -48.82
N CYS A 41 -17.98 -60.02 -48.26
CA CYS A 41 -17.98 -60.35 -46.83
C CYS A 41 -16.62 -60.81 -46.37
N SER A 42 -16.12 -60.21 -45.27
CA SER A 42 -15.39 -60.95 -44.23
C SER A 42 -15.16 -60.03 -43.01
N GLN A 43 -15.58 -60.53 -41.89
CA GLN A 43 -15.26 -60.14 -40.51
C GLN A 43 -15.52 -58.68 -40.12
N GLU A 44 -16.60 -58.48 -39.40
CA GLU A 44 -16.81 -57.33 -38.55
C GLU A 44 -15.76 -57.30 -37.45
N GLU A 45 -14.65 -56.58 -37.67
CA GLU A 45 -14.04 -55.89 -36.59
C GLU A 45 -14.96 -54.75 -36.22
N PHE A 46 -15.62 -54.87 -35.06
CA PHE A 46 -16.25 -53.76 -34.41
C PHE A 46 -15.18 -52.71 -34.10
N LEU A 47 -14.94 -51.82 -35.04
CA LEU A 47 -14.35 -50.54 -34.75
C LEU A 47 -15.37 -49.82 -33.84
N TYR A 48 -15.19 -49.94 -32.55
CA TYR A 48 -15.76 -48.98 -31.62
C TYR A 48 -15.28 -47.61 -32.10
N GLN A 49 -16.13 -46.87 -32.79
CA GLN A 49 -16.04 -45.44 -32.85
C GLN A 49 -16.23 -45.02 -31.41
N GLU A 50 -15.13 -44.73 -30.72
CA GLU A 50 -15.19 -44.03 -29.44
C GLU A 50 -15.93 -42.74 -29.73
N THR A 51 -17.23 -42.73 -29.41
CA THR A 51 -18.04 -41.54 -29.53
C THR A 51 -17.59 -40.57 -28.44
N ASP A 52 -17.65 -39.25 -28.66
CA ASP A 52 -17.44 -38.14 -27.70
C ASP A 52 -18.18 -38.31 -26.36
N ALA A 53 -18.96 -39.39 -26.24
CA ALA A 53 -19.82 -39.71 -25.10
C ALA A 53 -19.07 -39.88 -23.76
N ASP A 54 -17.76 -40.19 -23.78
CA ASP A 54 -16.94 -40.43 -22.58
C ASP A 54 -15.72 -39.50 -22.49
N ALA A 55 -15.74 -38.40 -23.23
CA ALA A 55 -14.69 -37.39 -23.18
C ALA A 55 -14.54 -36.77 -21.78
N VAL A 56 -13.31 -36.58 -21.33
CA VAL A 56 -12.98 -35.92 -20.07
C VAL A 56 -13.15 -34.42 -20.25
N LYS A 57 -13.95 -33.80 -19.38
CA LYS A 57 -14.06 -32.35 -19.24
C LYS A 57 -13.07 -31.89 -18.18
N VAL A 58 -12.33 -30.81 -18.45
CA VAL A 58 -11.35 -30.26 -17.54
C VAL A 58 -11.82 -28.93 -16.98
N VAL A 59 -11.70 -28.78 -15.68
CA VAL A 59 -11.72 -27.50 -14.96
C VAL A 59 -10.38 -27.41 -14.25
N ALA A 60 -9.61 -26.37 -14.53
CA ALA A 60 -8.31 -26.16 -13.91
C ALA A 60 -8.28 -24.82 -13.16
N SER A 61 -7.64 -24.84 -12.00
CA SER A 61 -7.37 -23.68 -11.16
C SER A 61 -5.94 -23.75 -10.64
N ILE A 62 -5.38 -22.62 -10.21
CA ILE A 62 -4.07 -22.58 -9.55
C ILE A 62 -4.31 -22.53 -8.04
N SER A 63 -3.70 -23.45 -7.29
CA SER A 63 -3.81 -23.55 -5.83
C SER A 63 -3.06 -22.42 -5.15
N ASN A 64 -3.57 -21.97 -3.98
CA ASN A 64 -3.09 -20.91 -3.09
C ASN A 64 -3.72 -19.53 -3.26
N LEU A 65 -4.90 -19.44 -3.85
CA LEU A 65 -5.76 -18.27 -3.67
C LEU A 65 -6.44 -18.32 -2.29
N GLN A 66 -5.70 -18.05 -1.21
CA GLN A 66 -6.28 -17.66 0.08
C GLN A 66 -5.93 -16.21 0.38
N THR A 67 -6.50 -15.30 -0.38
CA THR A 67 -6.85 -13.98 0.14
C THR A 67 -8.15 -13.55 -0.51
N ARG A 68 -9.19 -13.57 0.32
CA ARG A 68 -10.49 -13.03 -0.01
C ARG A 68 -10.37 -11.53 -0.21
N VAL A 69 -10.50 -11.10 -1.43
CA VAL A 69 -11.29 -9.92 -1.74
C VAL A 69 -12.41 -10.42 -2.62
N ALA A 70 -13.64 -10.20 -2.18
CA ALA A 70 -14.83 -10.59 -2.90
C ALA A 70 -14.81 -9.93 -4.28
N TYR A 71 -14.66 -10.74 -5.31
CA TYR A 71 -15.13 -10.45 -6.64
C TYR A 71 -16.05 -11.59 -7.08
N GLU A 72 -17.04 -11.21 -7.82
CA GLU A 72 -18.25 -11.91 -8.14
C GLU A 72 -18.06 -13.34 -8.68
N ASP A 73 -19.01 -14.15 -8.42
CA ASP A 73 -19.29 -15.57 -8.58
C ASP A 73 -19.22 -16.07 -10.04
N ASP A 74 -18.13 -15.86 -10.77
CA ASP A 74 -17.95 -16.31 -12.15
C ASP A 74 -16.77 -17.28 -12.39
N GLY A 75 -16.17 -17.83 -11.33
CA GLY A 75 -15.19 -18.92 -11.45
C GLY A 75 -13.95 -18.54 -12.24
N ALA A 76 -13.40 -17.34 -12.03
CA ALA A 76 -12.21 -16.89 -12.70
C ALA A 76 -11.03 -17.84 -12.46
N THR A 77 -10.67 -18.59 -13.49
CA THR A 77 -9.44 -19.36 -13.56
C THR A 77 -8.31 -18.36 -13.83
N ASN A 78 -7.20 -18.47 -13.09
CA ASN A 78 -6.02 -17.61 -13.30
C ASN A 78 -5.24 -17.96 -14.58
N PHE A 79 -5.78 -18.79 -15.44
CA PHE A 79 -5.27 -19.07 -16.77
C PHE A 79 -5.83 -18.04 -17.77
N ILE A 80 -5.02 -17.66 -18.74
CA ILE A 80 -5.43 -16.73 -19.79
C ILE A 80 -5.72 -17.44 -21.12
N ASN A 81 -6.48 -16.77 -21.98
CA ASN A 81 -6.79 -17.30 -23.31
C ASN A 81 -5.51 -17.67 -24.07
N GLY A 82 -5.45 -18.93 -24.53
CA GLY A 82 -4.31 -19.51 -25.22
C GLY A 82 -3.35 -20.32 -24.33
N ASP A 83 -3.53 -20.34 -23.01
CA ASP A 83 -2.77 -21.24 -22.15
C ASP A 83 -3.04 -22.71 -22.51
N GLU A 84 -1.99 -23.52 -22.47
CA GLU A 84 -2.07 -24.96 -22.77
C GLU A 84 -1.57 -25.78 -21.59
N ILE A 85 -2.38 -26.76 -21.19
CA ILE A 85 -2.00 -27.79 -20.22
C ILE A 85 -1.97 -29.16 -20.89
N CYS A 86 -1.08 -30.02 -20.42
CA CYS A 86 -1.10 -31.42 -20.77
C CYS A 86 -1.75 -32.20 -19.63
N VAL A 87 -2.66 -33.12 -19.97
CA VAL A 87 -3.36 -33.97 -19.00
C VAL A 87 -3.16 -35.42 -19.37
N GLN A 88 -2.85 -36.26 -18.39
CA GLN A 88 -2.63 -37.69 -18.56
C GLN A 88 -3.52 -38.50 -17.64
N ASN A 89 -4.18 -39.54 -18.16
CA ASN A 89 -4.82 -40.60 -17.36
C ASN A 89 -3.81 -41.70 -17.10
N ILE A 90 -3.22 -41.76 -15.91
CA ILE A 90 -2.13 -42.68 -15.57
C ILE A 90 -2.57 -44.15 -15.40
N LEU A 91 -3.88 -44.40 -15.28
CA LEU A 91 -4.44 -45.73 -15.19
C LEU A 91 -4.90 -46.29 -16.55
N ARG A 92 -4.51 -45.62 -17.65
CA ARG A 92 -4.87 -46.01 -19.01
C ARG A 92 -3.61 -46.24 -19.84
N GLU A 93 -3.54 -47.32 -20.63
CA GLU A 93 -2.34 -47.65 -21.41
C GLU A 93 -2.29 -46.95 -22.79
N THR A 94 -3.41 -46.60 -23.37
CA THR A 94 -3.51 -45.99 -24.71
C THR A 94 -4.40 -44.75 -24.69
N LYS A 95 -4.13 -43.76 -25.55
CA LYS A 95 -4.85 -42.47 -25.57
C LYS A 95 -4.97 -41.87 -24.18
N ASN A 96 -3.86 -41.88 -23.50
CA ASN A 96 -3.78 -41.52 -22.10
C ASN A 96 -3.24 -40.10 -21.84
N VAL A 97 -2.89 -39.35 -22.88
CA VAL A 97 -2.34 -37.98 -22.81
C VAL A 97 -3.06 -37.12 -23.84
N ALA A 98 -3.49 -35.91 -23.43
CA ALA A 98 -4.04 -34.88 -24.33
C ALA A 98 -3.65 -33.48 -23.88
N THR A 99 -3.51 -32.58 -24.84
CA THR A 99 -3.34 -31.15 -24.59
C THR A 99 -4.70 -30.47 -24.62
N TYR A 100 -4.95 -29.64 -23.60
CA TYR A 100 -6.12 -28.79 -23.49
C TYR A 100 -5.68 -27.33 -23.56
N THR A 101 -6.38 -26.54 -24.37
CA THR A 101 -6.16 -25.09 -24.54
C THR A 101 -7.31 -24.34 -23.87
N PHE A 102 -6.98 -23.31 -23.11
CA PHE A 102 -7.96 -22.43 -22.49
C PHE A 102 -8.42 -21.36 -23.48
N ASP A 103 -9.73 -21.24 -23.72
CA ASP A 103 -10.30 -20.25 -24.66
C ASP A 103 -10.72 -18.93 -24.00
N GLY A 104 -10.35 -18.74 -22.71
CA GLY A 104 -10.77 -17.62 -21.87
C GLY A 104 -11.99 -17.93 -20.99
N THR A 105 -12.68 -19.07 -21.24
CA THR A 105 -13.85 -19.53 -20.49
C THR A 105 -13.81 -21.00 -20.15
N THR A 106 -13.39 -21.83 -21.11
CA THR A 106 -13.35 -23.30 -20.99
C THR A 106 -12.07 -23.90 -21.54
N TRP A 107 -11.74 -25.09 -21.03
CA TRP A 107 -10.64 -25.90 -21.55
C TRP A 107 -11.13 -26.79 -22.70
N THR A 108 -10.56 -26.62 -23.87
CA THR A 108 -10.92 -27.32 -25.10
C THR A 108 -9.76 -28.14 -25.65
N THR A 109 -10.06 -29.20 -26.37
CA THR A 109 -9.08 -30.04 -27.04
C THR A 109 -9.64 -30.65 -28.31
N THR A 110 -8.78 -30.94 -29.29
CA THR A 110 -9.14 -31.63 -30.53
C THR A 110 -9.11 -33.15 -30.41
N ASP A 111 -8.42 -33.70 -29.39
CA ASP A 111 -8.29 -35.14 -29.14
C ASP A 111 -8.47 -35.38 -27.62
N ALA A 112 -9.73 -35.40 -27.18
CA ALA A 112 -10.05 -35.48 -25.77
C ALA A 112 -9.64 -36.83 -25.16
N LEU A 113 -9.13 -36.76 -23.92
CA LEU A 113 -9.02 -37.97 -23.08
C LEU A 113 -10.38 -38.57 -22.84
N VAL A 114 -10.40 -39.88 -22.64
CA VAL A 114 -11.62 -40.61 -22.29
C VAL A 114 -11.48 -41.28 -20.92
N TRP A 115 -12.57 -41.36 -20.21
CA TRP A 115 -12.68 -42.10 -18.96
C TRP A 115 -12.48 -43.60 -19.16
N ASN A 116 -11.98 -44.30 -18.17
CA ASN A 116 -12.00 -45.75 -18.16
C ASN A 116 -13.46 -46.25 -18.13
N GLY A 117 -13.74 -47.34 -18.86
CA GLY A 117 -15.11 -47.82 -19.05
C GLY A 117 -15.75 -48.44 -17.80
N GLY A 118 -17.07 -48.33 -17.69
CA GLY A 118 -17.84 -48.95 -16.62
C GLY A 118 -17.56 -48.37 -15.23
N THR A 119 -17.23 -49.21 -14.26
CA THR A 119 -16.88 -48.86 -12.89
C THR A 119 -15.37 -48.79 -12.65
N ALA A 120 -14.58 -48.86 -13.72
CA ALA A 120 -13.11 -48.74 -13.61
C ALA A 120 -12.71 -47.32 -13.21
N GLU A 121 -11.74 -47.23 -12.32
CA GLU A 121 -11.22 -45.95 -11.88
C GLU A 121 -10.30 -45.33 -12.94
N SER A 122 -10.25 -44.01 -12.96
CA SER A 122 -9.26 -43.17 -13.67
C SER A 122 -8.55 -42.32 -12.66
N GLN A 123 -7.27 -42.04 -12.93
CA GLN A 123 -6.46 -41.09 -12.13
C GLN A 123 -5.71 -40.19 -13.09
N PHE A 124 -5.79 -38.90 -12.82
CA PHE A 124 -5.21 -37.90 -13.72
C PHE A 124 -4.05 -37.18 -13.06
N GLN A 125 -3.04 -36.89 -13.89
CA GLN A 125 -2.00 -35.91 -13.60
C GLN A 125 -1.93 -34.92 -14.76
N ALA A 126 -1.54 -33.68 -14.45
CA ALA A 126 -1.48 -32.61 -15.44
C ALA A 126 -0.30 -31.69 -15.14
N TRP A 127 0.18 -31.01 -16.18
CA TRP A 127 1.30 -30.08 -16.09
C TRP A 127 1.14 -28.88 -17.01
N TYR A 128 1.75 -27.80 -16.63
CA TYR A 128 1.87 -26.55 -17.37
C TYR A 128 3.34 -26.07 -17.32
N PRO A 129 3.91 -25.51 -18.38
CA PRO A 129 3.32 -25.45 -19.73
C PRO A 129 3.22 -26.83 -20.37
N ALA A 130 2.33 -26.97 -21.37
CA ALA A 130 2.10 -28.27 -22.02
C ALA A 130 3.36 -28.85 -22.68
N THR A 131 4.37 -28.04 -22.93
CA THR A 131 5.70 -28.45 -23.48
C THR A 131 6.63 -29.08 -22.44
N ALA A 132 6.29 -28.96 -21.13
CA ALA A 132 7.03 -29.59 -20.03
C ALA A 132 6.71 -31.11 -19.91
N SER A 133 7.12 -31.72 -18.80
CA SER A 133 6.60 -33.00 -18.34
C SER A 133 6.12 -32.89 -16.88
N PHE A 134 5.46 -33.97 -16.40
CA PHE A 134 5.00 -33.99 -15.01
C PHE A 134 6.15 -34.09 -14.00
N ASP A 135 7.19 -34.86 -14.36
CA ASP A 135 8.27 -35.27 -13.46
C ASP A 135 9.61 -34.56 -13.75
N GLU A 136 9.74 -33.89 -14.88
CA GLU A 136 11.01 -33.25 -15.29
C GLU A 136 10.75 -31.93 -16.00
N PHE A 137 11.54 -30.91 -15.66
CA PHE A 137 11.48 -29.62 -16.30
C PHE A 137 12.86 -29.02 -16.58
N THR A 138 13.06 -28.52 -17.79
CA THR A 138 14.22 -27.71 -18.11
C THR A 138 13.81 -26.24 -18.03
N LEU A 139 14.31 -25.55 -17.02
CA LEU A 139 13.99 -24.13 -16.78
C LEU A 139 14.62 -23.27 -17.89
N PRO A 140 13.82 -22.50 -18.63
CA PRO A 140 14.33 -21.56 -19.61
C PRO A 140 15.27 -20.53 -18.98
N THR A 141 16.43 -20.31 -19.59
CA THR A 141 17.39 -19.30 -19.12
C THR A 141 17.20 -17.94 -19.78
N ASP A 142 16.43 -17.86 -20.84
CA ASP A 142 16.02 -16.60 -21.48
C ASP A 142 14.59 -16.27 -20.97
N GLN A 143 14.51 -15.43 -19.99
CA GLN A 143 13.27 -14.94 -19.36
C GLN A 143 13.23 -13.40 -19.43
N ASN A 144 13.84 -12.81 -20.48
CA ASN A 144 14.11 -11.38 -20.56
C ASN A 144 12.90 -10.54 -21.00
N SER A 145 11.77 -11.16 -21.24
CA SER A 145 10.50 -10.49 -21.50
C SER A 145 9.37 -11.18 -20.73
N ILE A 146 8.26 -10.47 -20.59
CA ILE A 146 7.07 -10.96 -19.89
C ILE A 146 6.45 -12.16 -20.62
N GLU A 147 6.55 -12.17 -21.93
CA GLU A 147 6.01 -13.25 -22.77
C GLU A 147 6.78 -14.56 -22.57
N GLU A 148 8.02 -14.51 -22.08
CA GLU A 148 8.85 -15.68 -21.82
C GLU A 148 8.60 -16.28 -20.42
N LEU A 149 8.08 -15.49 -19.46
CA LEU A 149 7.86 -15.97 -18.08
C LEU A 149 6.86 -17.14 -17.99
N PRO A 150 5.73 -17.17 -18.73
CA PRO A 150 4.81 -18.31 -18.68
C PRO A 150 5.46 -19.64 -19.08
N ALA A 151 6.43 -19.63 -20.00
CA ALA A 151 7.17 -20.82 -20.38
C ALA A 151 8.14 -21.32 -19.29
N ALA A 152 8.48 -20.47 -18.34
CA ALA A 152 9.30 -20.80 -17.18
C ALA A 152 8.47 -21.23 -15.94
N ASP A 153 7.16 -21.02 -15.94
CA ASP A 153 6.27 -21.29 -14.80
C ASP A 153 5.81 -22.76 -14.78
N TRP A 154 6.65 -23.63 -14.23
CA TRP A 154 6.30 -25.05 -14.13
C TRP A 154 5.32 -25.30 -12.98
N MET A 155 4.12 -25.81 -13.34
CA MET A 155 3.06 -26.19 -12.41
C MET A 155 2.59 -27.61 -12.67
N THR A 156 2.17 -28.32 -11.62
CA THR A 156 1.57 -29.66 -11.75
C THR A 156 0.30 -29.77 -10.93
N ALA A 157 -0.58 -30.67 -11.37
CA ALA A 157 -1.79 -31.05 -10.65
C ALA A 157 -2.01 -32.55 -10.72
N SER A 158 -2.65 -33.13 -9.72
CA SER A 158 -3.03 -34.54 -9.72
C SER A 158 -4.39 -34.78 -9.04
N THR A 159 -5.07 -35.85 -9.43
CA THR A 159 -6.30 -36.30 -8.76
C THR A 159 -6.03 -37.61 -8.01
N SER A 160 -6.87 -37.92 -7.03
CA SER A 160 -7.00 -39.29 -6.55
C SER A 160 -7.65 -40.16 -7.63
N ALA A 161 -7.50 -41.50 -7.52
CA ALA A 161 -8.24 -42.41 -8.34
C ALA A 161 -9.76 -42.25 -8.10
N MET A 162 -10.55 -42.17 -9.17
CA MET A 162 -11.98 -41.89 -9.10
C MET A 162 -12.76 -42.63 -10.21
N VAL A 163 -13.99 -43.02 -9.92
CA VAL A 163 -14.93 -43.51 -10.93
C VAL A 163 -15.49 -42.30 -11.69
N LYS A 164 -15.75 -42.48 -12.99
CA LYS A 164 -16.28 -41.44 -13.86
C LYS A 164 -17.51 -40.75 -13.24
N PRO A 165 -17.44 -39.44 -12.97
CA PRO A 165 -18.58 -38.67 -12.48
C PRO A 165 -19.65 -38.49 -13.58
N THR A 166 -20.88 -38.14 -13.16
CA THR A 166 -22.00 -37.99 -14.10
C THR A 166 -21.80 -36.88 -15.12
N ASP A 167 -21.16 -35.79 -14.72
CA ASP A 167 -20.82 -34.63 -15.56
C ASP A 167 -19.53 -34.80 -16.35
N LYS A 168 -18.80 -35.90 -16.07
CA LYS A 168 -17.50 -36.26 -16.71
C LYS A 168 -16.38 -35.24 -16.49
N THR A 169 -16.49 -34.42 -15.47
CA THR A 169 -15.56 -33.34 -15.18
C THR A 169 -14.47 -33.79 -14.20
N ILE A 170 -13.24 -33.42 -14.44
CA ILE A 170 -12.14 -33.45 -13.48
C ILE A 170 -11.80 -32.01 -13.05
N ASN A 171 -11.49 -31.85 -11.77
CA ASN A 171 -11.00 -30.59 -11.22
C ASN A 171 -9.51 -30.75 -10.94
N LEU A 172 -8.70 -29.93 -11.57
CA LEU A 172 -7.25 -29.90 -11.46
C LEU A 172 -6.82 -28.65 -10.71
N ALA A 173 -6.26 -28.81 -9.53
CA ALA A 173 -5.69 -27.72 -8.75
C ALA A 173 -4.17 -27.72 -8.97
N PHE A 174 -3.67 -26.79 -9.75
CA PHE A 174 -2.24 -26.68 -10.07
C PHE A 174 -1.48 -26.01 -8.94
N GLU A 175 -0.28 -26.49 -8.68
CA GLU A 175 0.66 -25.92 -7.73
C GLU A 175 1.95 -25.55 -8.47
N HIS A 176 2.48 -24.35 -8.21
CA HIS A 176 3.79 -23.92 -8.70
C HIS A 176 4.89 -24.81 -8.09
N LYS A 177 5.77 -25.34 -8.91
CA LYS A 177 6.92 -26.14 -8.51
C LYS A 177 8.20 -25.33 -8.38
N LEU A 178 8.16 -24.09 -8.82
CA LEU A 178 9.28 -23.17 -8.82
C LEU A 178 9.03 -22.01 -7.86
N ALA A 179 10.03 -21.16 -7.65
CA ALA A 179 9.94 -19.91 -6.91
C ALA A 179 10.09 -18.74 -7.88
N LYS A 180 9.39 -17.63 -7.58
CA LYS A 180 9.58 -16.36 -8.27
C LYS A 180 10.49 -15.48 -7.42
N ILE A 181 11.45 -14.81 -8.03
CA ILE A 181 12.25 -13.79 -7.36
C ILE A 181 12.18 -12.48 -8.11
N THR A 182 12.08 -11.39 -7.35
CA THR A 182 12.30 -10.02 -7.81
C THR A 182 13.47 -9.44 -7.02
N VAL A 183 14.46 -8.92 -7.70
CA VAL A 183 15.58 -8.25 -7.08
C VAL A 183 15.48 -6.78 -7.42
N GLN A 184 15.27 -5.92 -6.40
CA GLN A 184 15.01 -4.51 -6.54
C GLN A 184 16.15 -3.68 -5.94
N ILE A 185 16.68 -2.74 -6.70
CA ILE A 185 17.69 -1.80 -6.23
C ILE A 185 16.94 -0.55 -5.73
N THR A 186 17.00 -0.31 -4.42
CA THR A 186 16.31 0.82 -3.77
C THR A 186 17.27 1.93 -3.33
N ASP A 187 18.58 1.66 -3.33
CA ASP A 187 19.56 2.64 -2.88
C ASP A 187 20.89 2.46 -3.62
N PHE A 188 21.40 3.57 -4.13
CA PHE A 188 22.77 3.67 -4.66
C PHE A 188 23.61 4.52 -3.72
N THR A 189 24.81 4.06 -3.41
CA THR A 189 25.70 4.88 -2.55
C THR A 189 26.13 6.14 -3.28
N SER A 190 26.57 7.16 -2.52
CA SER A 190 27.10 8.45 -3.03
C SER A 190 28.33 8.32 -3.95
N GLN A 191 28.79 7.12 -4.20
CA GLN A 191 29.84 6.82 -5.17
C GLN A 191 29.34 6.88 -6.63
N PHE A 192 28.02 6.74 -6.84
CA PHE A 192 27.37 6.90 -8.14
C PHE A 192 27.02 8.38 -8.39
N GLY A 193 26.88 8.75 -9.66
CA GLY A 193 26.39 10.06 -10.10
C GLY A 193 24.88 10.21 -9.94
N ASP A 194 24.31 11.14 -10.70
CA ASP A 194 22.91 11.57 -10.51
C ASP A 194 21.85 10.59 -11.11
N ASP A 195 22.25 9.65 -11.95
CA ASP A 195 21.29 8.76 -12.63
C ASP A 195 21.85 7.33 -12.85
N PRO A 196 22.15 6.59 -11.78
CA PRO A 196 22.56 5.20 -11.91
C PRO A 196 21.36 4.30 -12.25
N ARG A 197 21.54 3.41 -13.25
CA ARG A 197 20.47 2.51 -13.75
C ARG A 197 20.95 1.07 -13.91
N LEU A 198 20.05 0.13 -13.61
CA LEU A 198 20.25 -1.28 -13.93
C LEU A 198 20.11 -1.48 -15.44
N MET A 199 21.17 -1.93 -16.10
CA MET A 199 21.20 -2.14 -17.56
C MET A 199 21.11 -3.62 -17.96
N ALA A 200 21.64 -4.49 -17.13
CA ALA A 200 21.57 -5.94 -17.35
C ALA A 200 21.67 -6.67 -16.03
N ALA A 201 21.10 -7.86 -16.00
CA ALA A 201 21.25 -8.78 -14.89
C ALA A 201 21.36 -10.23 -15.39
N THR A 202 22.04 -11.06 -14.62
CA THR A 202 22.05 -12.52 -14.78
C THR A 202 21.79 -13.14 -13.43
N ILE A 203 20.74 -13.94 -13.30
CA ILE A 203 20.36 -14.61 -12.04
C ILE A 203 20.83 -16.06 -12.10
N TYR A 204 21.48 -16.55 -11.03
CA TYR A 204 21.97 -17.90 -10.90
C TYR A 204 20.99 -18.75 -10.10
N SER A 205 20.27 -19.64 -10.81
CA SER A 205 19.33 -20.57 -10.21
C SER A 205 20.02 -21.87 -9.80
N LEU A 206 19.42 -22.52 -8.81
CA LEU A 206 19.78 -23.93 -8.49
C LEU A 206 19.25 -24.87 -9.56
N SER A 207 19.74 -26.12 -9.55
CA SER A 207 19.15 -27.27 -10.20
C SER A 207 18.93 -28.35 -9.14
N ASP A 208 17.92 -29.19 -9.34
CA ASP A 208 17.64 -30.35 -8.49
C ASP A 208 17.40 -31.61 -9.32
N GLU A 209 16.82 -32.65 -8.73
CA GLU A 209 16.54 -33.92 -9.45
C GLU A 209 15.42 -33.79 -10.48
N TYR A 210 14.59 -32.78 -10.40
CA TYR A 210 13.44 -32.56 -11.29
C TYR A 210 13.65 -31.36 -12.21
N VAL A 211 14.44 -30.39 -11.81
CA VAL A 211 14.64 -29.11 -12.52
C VAL A 211 16.11 -28.98 -12.98
N THR A 212 16.30 -28.94 -14.28
CA THR A 212 17.60 -28.67 -14.90
C THR A 212 17.67 -27.20 -15.32
N VAL A 213 18.78 -26.53 -14.94
CA VAL A 213 19.08 -25.15 -15.35
C VAL A 213 20.42 -25.12 -16.08
N ASN A 214 20.41 -24.65 -17.31
CA ASN A 214 21.61 -24.68 -18.19
C ASN A 214 22.24 -23.28 -18.30
N GLY A 215 22.74 -22.73 -17.19
CA GLY A 215 23.45 -21.45 -17.18
C GLY A 215 22.74 -20.37 -16.37
N GLY A 216 23.18 -19.13 -16.53
CA GLY A 216 22.54 -17.98 -15.87
C GLY A 216 21.25 -17.55 -16.56
N ILE A 217 20.26 -17.22 -15.78
CA ILE A 217 18.96 -16.74 -16.24
C ILE A 217 19.05 -15.24 -16.55
N LYS A 218 18.59 -14.85 -17.73
CA LYS A 218 18.38 -13.45 -18.10
C LYS A 218 16.97 -13.04 -17.64
N PRO A 219 16.85 -12.22 -16.60
CA PRO A 219 15.54 -11.86 -16.04
C PRO A 219 14.83 -10.80 -16.88
N VAL A 220 13.53 -10.64 -16.64
CA VAL A 220 12.81 -9.42 -17.04
C VAL A 220 13.38 -8.25 -16.25
N LEU A 221 13.72 -7.15 -16.94
CA LEU A 221 14.17 -5.92 -16.33
C LEU A 221 13.05 -4.88 -16.37
N GLY A 222 12.82 -4.20 -15.24
CA GLY A 222 11.89 -3.09 -15.13
C GLY A 222 12.43 -2.02 -14.18
N GLY A 223 12.74 -0.83 -14.71
CA GLY A 223 13.41 0.19 -13.92
C GLY A 223 14.70 -0.34 -13.29
N ASN A 224 14.81 -0.28 -11.97
CA ASN A 224 15.93 -0.83 -11.20
C ASN A 224 15.63 -2.22 -10.58
N ALA A 225 14.74 -2.99 -11.20
CA ALA A 225 14.38 -4.32 -10.76
C ALA A 225 14.67 -5.40 -11.82
N ALA A 226 14.88 -6.62 -11.37
CA ALA A 226 15.07 -7.81 -12.20
C ALA A 226 14.21 -8.95 -11.64
N THR A 227 13.32 -9.51 -12.47
CA THR A 227 12.38 -10.57 -12.06
C THR A 227 12.63 -11.84 -12.85
N ALA A 228 12.69 -12.98 -12.16
CA ALA A 228 12.83 -14.31 -12.78
C ALA A 228 12.13 -15.40 -11.97
N ILE A 229 11.89 -16.51 -12.65
CA ILE A 229 11.48 -17.79 -12.08
C ILE A 229 12.70 -18.66 -11.91
N VAL A 230 12.89 -19.26 -10.74
CA VAL A 230 14.08 -20.01 -10.35
C VAL A 230 13.72 -21.33 -9.67
N CYS A 231 14.62 -22.31 -9.69
CA CYS A 231 14.47 -23.53 -8.92
C CYS A 231 14.54 -23.23 -7.41
N PRO A 232 13.58 -23.73 -6.61
CA PRO A 232 13.61 -23.58 -5.16
C PRO A 232 14.81 -24.31 -4.53
N GLY A 233 15.13 -23.98 -3.28
CA GLY A 233 16.20 -24.63 -2.53
C GLY A 233 17.08 -23.67 -1.77
N ARG A 234 18.15 -24.20 -1.16
CA ARG A 234 19.12 -23.45 -0.38
C ARG A 234 20.41 -23.28 -1.16
N TYR A 235 20.86 -22.04 -1.23
CA TYR A 235 22.12 -21.71 -1.91
C TYR A 235 23.32 -22.06 -1.03
N ALA A 236 24.40 -22.47 -1.66
CA ALA A 236 25.64 -22.71 -0.95
C ALA A 236 26.28 -21.39 -0.49
N VAL A 237 27.04 -21.46 0.60
CA VAL A 237 27.88 -20.35 1.05
C VAL A 237 28.91 -20.02 -0.04
N ASP A 238 29.31 -18.77 -0.14
CA ASP A 238 30.29 -18.25 -1.10
C ASP A 238 29.86 -18.34 -2.59
N THR A 239 28.55 -18.41 -2.85
CA THR A 239 27.99 -18.29 -4.20
C THR A 239 27.40 -16.90 -4.45
N ASN A 240 27.20 -16.55 -5.71
CA ASN A 240 26.50 -15.35 -6.11
C ASN A 240 25.04 -15.67 -6.43
N LEU A 241 24.12 -14.78 -6.01
CA LEU A 241 22.73 -14.84 -6.43
C LEU A 241 22.58 -14.33 -7.86
N MET A 242 23.23 -13.23 -8.17
CA MET A 242 23.17 -12.62 -9.50
C MET A 242 24.40 -11.76 -9.80
N GLU A 243 24.57 -11.45 -11.06
CA GLU A 243 25.42 -10.37 -11.56
C GLU A 243 24.55 -9.23 -12.07
N VAL A 244 24.92 -8.00 -11.77
CA VAL A 244 24.24 -6.79 -12.27
C VAL A 244 25.21 -5.88 -13.00
N THR A 245 24.74 -5.26 -14.07
CA THR A 245 25.47 -4.20 -14.79
C THR A 245 24.76 -2.89 -14.53
N ILE A 246 25.42 -1.97 -13.87
CA ILE A 246 24.92 -0.63 -13.58
C ILE A 246 25.56 0.35 -14.55
N SER A 247 24.75 1.20 -15.19
CA SER A 247 25.22 2.35 -15.96
C SER A 247 25.14 3.60 -15.09
N ASP A 248 26.21 4.39 -15.08
CA ASP A 248 26.34 5.64 -14.36
C ASP A 248 27.08 6.63 -15.28
N ASP A 249 26.42 7.67 -15.77
CA ASP A 249 26.99 8.64 -16.73
C ASP A 249 27.66 8.00 -17.97
N GLY A 250 27.05 6.92 -18.49
CA GLY A 250 27.55 6.19 -19.63
C GLY A 250 28.72 5.23 -19.34
N ARG A 251 29.15 5.13 -18.09
CA ARG A 251 30.08 4.11 -17.62
C ARG A 251 29.33 2.90 -17.10
N GLN A 252 29.76 1.71 -17.48
CA GLN A 252 29.20 0.46 -16.99
C GLN A 252 30.08 -0.16 -15.91
N THR A 253 29.45 -0.61 -14.83
CA THR A 253 30.09 -1.34 -13.74
C THR A 253 29.39 -2.67 -13.54
N ASN A 254 30.12 -3.78 -13.61
CA ASN A 254 29.59 -5.12 -13.33
C ASN A 254 29.87 -5.46 -11.87
N LEU A 255 28.83 -5.91 -11.17
CA LEU A 255 28.87 -6.20 -9.75
C LEU A 255 28.23 -7.55 -9.47
N ASN A 256 28.81 -8.29 -8.53
CA ASN A 256 28.24 -9.53 -8.00
C ASN A 256 27.36 -9.24 -6.80
N VAL A 257 26.17 -9.84 -6.78
CA VAL A 257 25.26 -9.83 -5.63
C VAL A 257 25.47 -11.15 -4.88
N PRO A 258 26.08 -11.12 -3.70
CA PRO A 258 26.33 -12.33 -2.94
C PRO A 258 25.06 -12.91 -2.34
N VAL A 259 25.04 -14.23 -2.17
CA VAL A 259 24.04 -14.94 -1.38
C VAL A 259 24.07 -14.44 0.06
N ASN A 260 22.91 -14.14 0.64
CA ASN A 260 22.79 -13.72 2.04
C ASN A 260 22.43 -14.90 2.98
N ALA A 261 22.38 -14.62 4.29
CA ALA A 261 22.07 -15.64 5.29
C ALA A 261 20.67 -16.28 5.11
N PHE A 262 19.69 -15.56 4.55
CA PHE A 262 18.39 -16.12 4.25
C PHE A 262 18.48 -17.29 3.27
N LEU A 263 19.16 -17.09 2.14
CA LEU A 263 19.29 -18.10 1.09
C LEU A 263 20.07 -19.34 1.53
N THR A 264 21.03 -19.18 2.45
CA THR A 264 21.79 -20.31 3.01
C THR A 264 21.05 -21.06 4.12
N ASN A 265 20.27 -20.35 4.92
CA ASN A 265 19.60 -20.92 6.10
C ASN A 265 18.16 -21.38 5.83
N THR A 266 17.36 -20.54 5.16
CA THR A 266 15.94 -20.82 4.86
C THR A 266 15.77 -21.32 3.44
N GLY A 267 16.43 -20.66 2.45
CA GLY A 267 16.29 -20.97 1.03
C GLY A 267 14.99 -20.44 0.44
N LEU A 268 14.74 -20.86 -0.81
CA LEU A 268 13.52 -20.54 -1.56
C LEU A 268 12.56 -21.74 -1.51
N GLU A 269 11.28 -21.48 -1.35
CA GLU A 269 10.21 -22.49 -1.36
C GLU A 269 9.42 -22.39 -2.67
N ALA A 270 8.96 -23.53 -3.17
CA ALA A 270 8.06 -23.57 -4.32
C ALA A 270 6.75 -22.82 -4.06
N GLY A 271 6.21 -22.15 -5.06
CA GLY A 271 4.96 -21.38 -4.95
C GLY A 271 5.07 -20.08 -4.15
N LYS A 272 6.27 -19.61 -3.89
CA LYS A 272 6.51 -18.34 -3.20
C LYS A 272 7.19 -17.32 -4.11
N HIS A 273 6.85 -16.07 -3.89
CA HIS A 273 7.49 -14.90 -4.50
C HIS A 273 8.36 -14.18 -3.46
N TYR A 274 9.62 -14.01 -3.77
CA TYR A 274 10.62 -13.38 -2.93
C TYR A 274 11.06 -12.06 -3.54
N THR A 275 11.00 -11.00 -2.78
CA THR A 275 11.55 -9.69 -3.17
C THR A 275 12.81 -9.42 -2.36
N PHE A 276 13.94 -9.29 -3.04
CA PHE A 276 15.25 -8.96 -2.48
C PHE A 276 15.52 -7.48 -2.71
N THR A 277 15.69 -6.73 -1.65
CA THR A 277 16.04 -5.30 -1.74
C THR A 277 17.55 -5.15 -1.69
N LEU A 278 18.13 -4.47 -2.68
CA LEU A 278 19.55 -4.26 -2.78
C LEU A 278 19.94 -2.82 -2.44
N LYS A 279 21.09 -2.72 -1.77
CA LYS A 279 21.88 -1.49 -1.68
C LYS A 279 23.15 -1.66 -2.49
N VAL A 280 23.38 -0.76 -3.46
CA VAL A 280 24.44 -0.89 -4.46
C VAL A 280 25.51 0.18 -4.26
N GLY A 281 26.76 -0.25 -4.07
CA GLY A 281 27.96 0.58 -4.12
C GLY A 281 28.83 0.22 -5.31
N LYS A 282 29.79 1.06 -5.70
CA LYS A 282 30.70 0.78 -6.85
C LYS A 282 31.61 -0.43 -6.66
N GLU A 283 31.88 -0.81 -5.42
CA GLU A 283 32.77 -1.93 -5.09
C GLU A 283 32.04 -3.14 -4.50
N ALA A 284 30.80 -2.98 -4.05
CA ALA A 284 30.04 -4.06 -3.42
C ALA A 284 28.53 -3.82 -3.51
N VAL A 285 27.79 -4.94 -3.58
CA VAL A 285 26.32 -4.97 -3.47
C VAL A 285 25.94 -5.82 -2.27
N SER A 286 24.96 -5.38 -1.50
CA SER A 286 24.43 -6.13 -0.37
C SER A 286 22.92 -6.26 -0.47
N ILE A 287 22.39 -7.41 -0.03
CA ILE A 287 20.95 -7.61 0.15
C ILE A 287 20.58 -7.02 1.51
N SER A 288 19.75 -5.96 1.50
CA SER A 288 19.35 -5.24 2.71
C SER A 288 18.10 -5.84 3.36
N SER A 289 17.19 -6.40 2.57
CA SER A 289 16.00 -7.09 3.08
C SER A 289 15.51 -8.17 2.13
N VAL A 290 14.68 -9.07 2.66
CA VAL A 290 13.95 -10.07 1.87
C VAL A 290 12.52 -10.10 2.37
N SER A 291 11.56 -9.95 1.47
CA SER A 291 10.15 -10.19 1.75
C SER A 291 9.66 -11.44 1.01
N VAL A 292 8.63 -12.08 1.55
CA VAL A 292 8.09 -13.34 1.01
C VAL A 292 6.57 -13.25 0.99
N ALA A 293 5.99 -13.55 -0.18
CA ALA A 293 4.55 -13.64 -0.38
C ALA A 293 4.20 -14.96 -1.08
N ASP A 294 2.92 -15.32 -1.09
CA ASP A 294 2.45 -16.40 -1.95
C ASP A 294 2.50 -15.94 -3.41
N TRP A 295 2.97 -16.82 -4.29
CA TRP A 295 3.02 -16.51 -5.70
C TRP A 295 1.68 -16.82 -6.35
N ASN A 296 1.10 -15.85 -7.05
CA ASN A 296 -0.07 -16.03 -7.90
C ASN A 296 0.27 -15.68 -9.35
N LYS A 297 -0.51 -16.22 -10.29
CA LYS A 297 -0.22 -16.08 -11.72
C LYS A 297 -0.57 -14.67 -12.26
N GLU A 298 -1.45 -13.93 -11.63
CA GLU A 298 -1.78 -12.56 -12.04
C GLU A 298 -0.54 -11.67 -12.09
N GLU A 299 0.41 -11.90 -11.17
CA GLU A 299 1.69 -11.20 -11.18
C GLU A 299 2.60 -11.56 -12.36
N ILE A 300 2.33 -12.68 -13.07
CA ILE A 300 3.10 -13.09 -14.26
C ILE A 300 2.46 -12.55 -15.54
N ASN A 301 1.13 -12.46 -15.58
CA ASN A 301 0.36 -12.15 -16.80
C ASN A 301 0.17 -10.66 -17.10
N GLY A 302 0.54 -9.81 -16.22
CA GLY A 302 0.29 -8.40 -16.43
C GLY A 302 1.50 -7.55 -16.27
N GLY A 303 2.50 -8.20 -15.76
CA GLY A 303 3.67 -7.44 -15.48
C GLY A 303 4.43 -7.07 -16.75
N VAL A 304 3.98 -6.05 -17.47
CA VAL A 304 4.94 -5.00 -17.67
C VAL A 304 5.64 -4.96 -16.32
N ALA A 305 6.98 -5.07 -16.24
CA ALA A 305 7.63 -4.60 -15.03
C ALA A 305 6.84 -3.33 -14.73
N GLU A 306 5.81 -3.45 -13.88
CA GLU A 306 5.03 -2.30 -13.54
C GLU A 306 6.11 -1.41 -13.01
N GLU A 307 6.33 -0.34 -13.71
CA GLU A 307 7.01 0.79 -13.16
C GLU A 307 6.43 0.82 -11.76
N VAL A 308 7.25 0.44 -10.76
CA VAL A 308 6.78 0.41 -9.37
C VAL A 308 6.43 1.84 -9.13
N ILE A 309 5.14 2.16 -9.29
CA ILE A 309 4.68 3.52 -9.14
C ILE A 309 5.02 3.84 -7.70
N PRO A 310 6.04 4.68 -7.47
CA PRO A 310 6.51 4.88 -6.13
C PRO A 310 5.41 5.57 -5.34
N ASN A 311 5.22 5.17 -4.11
CA ASN A 311 4.45 5.95 -3.13
C ASN A 311 5.36 6.94 -2.36
N THR A 312 6.65 6.95 -2.70
CA THR A 312 7.66 7.85 -2.13
C THR A 312 8.31 8.64 -3.26
N PHE A 313 8.25 9.97 -3.16
CA PHE A 313 8.69 10.88 -4.20
C PHE A 313 9.75 11.85 -3.67
N ASP A 314 10.90 11.91 -4.33
CA ASP A 314 11.82 13.04 -4.20
C ASP A 314 11.40 14.11 -5.22
N ALA A 315 10.61 15.07 -4.75
CA ALA A 315 10.08 16.17 -5.55
C ALA A 315 10.93 17.44 -5.46
N THR A 316 12.16 17.36 -4.94
CA THR A 316 13.04 18.53 -4.77
C THR A 316 13.43 19.21 -6.09
N ALA A 317 13.39 18.47 -7.21
CA ALA A 317 13.65 18.96 -8.56
C ALA A 317 12.45 18.87 -9.50
N MET A 318 11.28 18.43 -9.02
CA MET A 318 10.07 18.30 -9.83
C MET A 318 9.39 19.64 -10.06
N THR A 319 8.75 19.79 -11.23
CA THR A 319 7.75 20.86 -11.43
C THR A 319 6.42 20.47 -10.77
N PRO A 320 5.51 21.42 -10.48
CA PRO A 320 4.17 21.10 -9.97
C PRO A 320 3.40 20.11 -10.84
N GLU A 321 3.53 20.19 -12.17
CA GLU A 321 2.87 19.28 -13.12
C GLU A 321 3.45 17.85 -13.00
N GLN A 322 4.76 17.71 -12.85
CA GLN A 322 5.41 16.42 -12.65
C GLN A 322 5.01 15.79 -11.32
N LEU A 323 4.97 16.57 -10.25
CA LEU A 323 4.52 16.09 -8.94
C LEU A 323 3.05 15.68 -8.98
N ASN A 324 2.17 16.49 -9.60
CA ASN A 324 0.77 16.14 -9.76
C ASN A 324 0.60 14.82 -10.52
N ALA A 325 1.31 14.63 -11.63
CA ALA A 325 1.25 13.39 -12.42
C ALA A 325 1.71 12.19 -11.58
N ALA A 326 2.83 12.30 -10.86
CA ALA A 326 3.37 11.22 -10.04
C ALA A 326 2.43 10.83 -8.88
N VAL A 327 1.83 11.81 -8.19
CA VAL A 327 0.86 11.55 -7.13
C VAL A 327 -0.43 10.95 -7.69
N THR A 328 -0.92 11.44 -8.83
CA THR A 328 -2.11 10.90 -9.50
C THR A 328 -1.91 9.43 -9.86
N GLU A 329 -0.78 9.10 -10.47
CA GLU A 329 -0.43 7.75 -10.87
C GLU A 329 -0.35 6.80 -9.66
N ALA A 330 0.28 7.24 -8.55
CA ALA A 330 0.33 6.46 -7.32
C ALA A 330 -1.07 6.18 -6.74
N LEU A 331 -1.96 7.17 -6.77
CA LEU A 331 -3.34 7.03 -6.28
C LEU A 331 -4.19 6.12 -7.19
N GLU A 332 -4.02 6.21 -8.52
CA GLU A 332 -4.66 5.33 -9.50
C GLU A 332 -4.19 3.88 -9.35
N TYR A 333 -2.93 3.68 -8.97
CA TYR A 333 -2.36 2.37 -8.65
C TYR A 333 -2.91 1.77 -7.35
N GLY A 334 -3.52 2.61 -6.50
CA GLY A 334 -4.14 2.20 -5.24
C GLY A 334 -3.28 2.43 -4.00
N HIS A 335 -2.19 3.21 -4.09
CA HIS A 335 -1.43 3.59 -2.92
C HIS A 335 -2.26 4.51 -2.02
N THR A 336 -2.29 4.18 -0.73
CA THR A 336 -2.92 4.97 0.33
C THR A 336 -1.91 5.59 1.29
N GLU A 337 -0.66 5.20 1.20
CA GLU A 337 0.47 5.78 1.93
C GLU A 337 1.35 6.55 0.94
N LEU A 338 1.51 7.85 1.14
CA LEU A 338 2.31 8.71 0.28
C LEU A 338 3.38 9.42 1.10
N ALA A 339 4.63 9.38 0.63
CA ALA A 339 5.75 10.12 1.21
C ALA A 339 6.39 11.04 0.16
N ILE A 340 6.39 12.34 0.42
CA ILE A 340 6.84 13.36 -0.53
C ILE A 340 7.92 14.22 0.13
N THR A 341 9.10 14.25 -0.48
CA THR A 341 10.18 15.16 -0.10
C THR A 341 10.13 16.38 -1.01
N LEU A 342 9.86 17.55 -0.47
CA LEU A 342 9.82 18.82 -1.18
C LEU A 342 11.13 19.59 -1.01
N ALA A 343 11.43 20.49 -1.95
CA ALA A 343 12.50 21.45 -1.78
C ALA A 343 12.23 22.36 -0.57
N ALA A 344 13.26 22.83 0.10
CA ALA A 344 13.13 23.66 1.30
C ALA A 344 12.39 25.00 1.05
N ASP A 345 12.41 25.47 -0.18
CA ASP A 345 11.76 26.68 -0.69
C ASP A 345 10.50 26.39 -1.53
N ALA A 346 9.96 25.17 -1.47
CA ALA A 346 8.74 24.80 -2.18
C ALA A 346 7.60 25.75 -1.82
N ASP A 347 6.95 26.27 -2.84
CA ASP A 347 5.88 27.25 -2.73
C ASP A 347 4.47 26.62 -2.76
N ALA A 348 3.43 27.44 -2.74
CA ALA A 348 2.04 26.99 -2.76
C ALA A 348 1.67 26.18 -4.01
N THR A 349 2.39 26.30 -5.13
CA THR A 349 2.09 25.55 -6.36
C THR A 349 2.40 24.07 -6.23
N MET A 350 3.45 23.71 -5.47
CA MET A 350 3.79 22.32 -5.16
C MET A 350 2.72 21.67 -4.28
N PHE A 351 2.23 22.38 -3.27
CA PHE A 351 1.12 21.89 -2.45
C PHE A 351 -0.18 21.78 -3.24
N SER A 352 -0.47 22.74 -4.12
CA SER A 352 -1.61 22.70 -5.03
C SER A 352 -1.55 21.48 -5.96
N ALA A 353 -0.35 21.09 -6.43
CA ALA A 353 -0.17 19.91 -7.26
C ALA A 353 -0.63 18.63 -6.54
N ILE A 354 -0.24 18.46 -5.26
CA ILE A 354 -0.68 17.34 -4.42
C ILE A 354 -2.20 17.41 -4.20
N THR A 355 -2.72 18.59 -3.88
CA THR A 355 -4.15 18.82 -3.60
C THR A 355 -5.02 18.48 -4.81
N ILE A 356 -4.62 18.90 -6.02
CA ILE A 356 -5.33 18.59 -7.27
C ILE A 356 -5.36 17.08 -7.51
N ALA A 357 -4.25 16.38 -7.33
CA ALA A 357 -4.19 14.93 -7.49
C ALA A 357 -5.11 14.20 -6.49
N LEU A 358 -5.07 14.58 -5.20
CA LEU A 358 -5.96 14.03 -4.17
C LEU A 358 -7.43 14.28 -4.49
N ALA A 359 -7.79 15.49 -4.95
CA ALA A 359 -9.17 15.84 -5.27
C ALA A 359 -9.71 15.05 -6.47
N ALA A 360 -8.87 14.80 -7.49
CA ALA A 360 -9.24 14.05 -8.70
C ALA A 360 -9.35 12.54 -8.44
N ALA A 361 -8.66 12.01 -7.42
CA ALA A 361 -8.58 10.58 -7.17
C ALA A 361 -9.93 9.97 -6.73
N ASN A 362 -10.29 8.83 -7.33
CA ASN A 362 -11.47 8.03 -6.93
C ASN A 362 -11.13 7.09 -5.77
N ILE A 363 -10.80 7.66 -4.62
CA ILE A 363 -10.44 6.95 -3.40
C ILE A 363 -11.38 7.34 -2.25
N ALA A 364 -11.46 6.49 -1.24
CA ALA A 364 -12.31 6.75 -0.07
C ALA A 364 -11.84 7.98 0.73
N GLU A 365 -12.77 8.68 1.37
CA GLU A 365 -12.46 9.72 2.35
C GLU A 365 -11.77 9.12 3.58
N GLY A 366 -10.79 9.83 4.15
CA GLY A 366 -10.04 9.36 5.30
C GLY A 366 -9.24 8.08 5.04
N SER A 367 -8.69 7.91 3.83
CA SER A 367 -7.91 6.73 3.47
C SER A 367 -6.42 7.00 3.29
N ILE A 368 -5.99 8.26 3.13
CA ILE A 368 -4.61 8.62 2.82
C ILE A 368 -3.79 8.94 4.06
N ASP A 369 -2.69 8.25 4.20
CA ASP A 369 -1.61 8.54 5.12
C ASP A 369 -0.51 9.32 4.37
N LEU A 370 -0.39 10.65 4.65
CA LEU A 370 0.50 11.54 3.92
C LEU A 370 1.70 11.96 4.78
N THR A 371 2.89 11.76 4.24
CA THR A 371 4.15 12.28 4.82
C THR A 371 4.76 13.35 3.91
N ILE A 372 5.08 14.50 4.47
CA ILE A 372 5.81 15.58 3.79
C ILE A 372 7.09 15.90 4.56
N SER A 373 8.20 15.98 3.83
CA SER A 373 9.54 16.30 4.37
C SER A 373 10.25 17.34 3.52
N GLY A 374 11.39 17.83 4.00
CA GLY A 374 12.28 18.78 3.30
C GLY A 374 11.85 20.25 3.41
N VAL A 375 10.56 20.54 3.36
CA VAL A 375 10.04 21.92 3.40
C VAL A 375 9.92 22.45 4.84
N LYS A 376 10.12 23.77 5.02
CA LYS A 376 10.04 24.43 6.33
C LYS A 376 8.67 24.99 6.67
N ALA A 377 7.81 25.18 5.67
CA ALA A 377 6.48 25.73 5.89
C ALA A 377 5.46 25.08 4.98
N VAL A 378 4.28 24.79 5.52
CA VAL A 378 3.08 24.56 4.73
C VAL A 378 2.44 25.93 4.48
N PRO A 379 2.20 26.33 3.22
CA PRO A 379 1.69 27.66 2.89
C PRO A 379 0.22 27.83 3.35
N GLU A 380 -0.24 29.08 3.32
CA GLU A 380 -1.65 29.43 3.45
C GLU A 380 -2.47 28.65 2.42
N TYR A 381 -3.59 28.05 2.87
CA TYR A 381 -4.48 27.18 2.05
C TYR A 381 -3.80 25.93 1.47
N GLY A 382 -2.66 25.46 2.00
CA GLY A 382 -1.84 24.40 1.40
C GLY A 382 -2.61 23.13 1.01
N PHE A 383 -3.59 22.69 1.81
CA PHE A 383 -4.48 21.55 1.55
C PHE A 383 -5.97 21.94 1.59
N PHE A 384 -6.28 23.21 1.48
CA PHE A 384 -7.64 23.72 1.46
C PHE A 384 -7.96 24.41 0.14
N ASP A 385 -8.79 23.78 -0.65
CA ASP A 385 -9.23 24.34 -1.92
C ASP A 385 -10.35 25.38 -1.69
N TYR A 386 -9.96 26.57 -1.30
CA TYR A 386 -10.87 27.69 -1.03
C TYR A 386 -11.77 28.04 -2.21
N VAL A 387 -11.27 27.91 -3.46
CA VAL A 387 -12.00 28.31 -4.67
C VAL A 387 -13.18 27.36 -4.92
N ASN A 388 -12.95 26.06 -4.79
CA ASN A 388 -13.97 25.04 -5.07
C ASN A 388 -14.74 24.60 -3.82
N TYR A 389 -14.35 25.03 -2.62
CA TYR A 389 -14.99 24.63 -1.37
C TYR A 389 -16.48 24.95 -1.35
N PHE A 390 -16.87 26.18 -1.69
CA PHE A 390 -18.26 26.62 -1.68
C PHE A 390 -19.07 26.02 -2.82
N ASP A 391 -18.45 25.74 -3.97
CA ASP A 391 -19.11 25.09 -5.11
C ASP A 391 -19.38 23.60 -4.84
N ASN A 392 -18.64 22.97 -3.92
CA ASN A 392 -18.74 21.56 -3.52
C ASN A 392 -19.57 21.35 -2.21
N ASN A 393 -20.59 22.16 -1.94
CA ASN A 393 -21.40 22.08 -0.73
C ASN A 393 -20.57 22.19 0.56
N GLU A 394 -19.62 23.10 0.61
CA GLU A 394 -18.70 23.30 1.73
C GLU A 394 -17.89 22.04 2.08
N LYS A 395 -17.35 21.36 1.06
CA LYS A 395 -16.54 20.15 1.19
C LYS A 395 -15.15 20.37 0.63
N ASN A 396 -14.13 20.11 1.44
CA ASN A 396 -12.73 20.07 1.00
C ASN A 396 -12.39 18.69 0.46
N ILE A 397 -12.63 18.45 -0.84
CA ILE A 397 -12.50 17.13 -1.46
C ILE A 397 -11.11 16.53 -1.25
N ALA A 398 -10.05 17.31 -1.40
CA ALA A 398 -8.68 16.85 -1.19
C ALA A 398 -8.37 16.56 0.27
N GLY A 399 -8.70 17.52 1.16
CA GLY A 399 -8.46 17.39 2.59
C GLY A 399 -9.26 16.26 3.24
N ASP A 400 -10.47 15.99 2.76
CA ASP A 400 -11.30 14.89 3.24
C ASP A 400 -10.73 13.50 2.91
N LYS A 401 -9.77 13.39 1.98
CA LYS A 401 -9.05 12.14 1.72
C LYS A 401 -8.03 11.80 2.81
N LEU A 402 -7.52 12.80 3.54
CA LEU A 402 -6.47 12.60 4.54
C LEU A 402 -7.00 11.88 5.78
N LYS A 403 -6.31 10.82 6.19
CA LYS A 403 -6.49 10.08 7.43
C LYS A 403 -5.41 10.44 8.44
N SER A 404 -4.16 10.44 8.02
CA SER A 404 -3.04 10.87 8.85
C SER A 404 -2.09 11.79 8.09
N LEU A 405 -1.35 12.60 8.86
CA LEU A 405 -0.40 13.58 8.34
C LEU A 405 0.88 13.55 9.16
N THR A 406 2.02 13.37 8.48
CA THR A 406 3.36 13.49 9.08
C THR A 406 4.14 14.60 8.39
N LEU A 407 4.62 15.57 9.18
CA LEU A 407 5.40 16.73 8.73
C LEU A 407 6.73 16.75 9.47
N THR A 408 7.78 16.15 8.88
CA THR A 408 9.05 15.90 9.61
C THR A 408 9.91 17.14 9.81
N ASP A 409 9.91 18.06 8.82
CA ASP A 409 10.83 19.23 8.81
C ASP A 409 10.11 20.57 8.93
N VAL A 410 8.79 20.55 8.93
CA VAL A 410 7.94 21.73 8.92
C VAL A 410 8.01 22.45 10.28
N GLU A 411 8.30 23.74 10.24
CA GLU A 411 8.34 24.65 11.40
C GLU A 411 7.09 25.55 11.47
N THR A 412 6.45 25.80 10.32
CA THR A 412 5.29 26.70 10.24
C THR A 412 4.15 26.07 9.45
N ILE A 413 2.97 26.05 10.03
CA ILE A 413 1.71 25.74 9.35
C ILE A 413 1.00 27.06 9.03
N GLY A 414 0.72 27.30 7.76
CA GLY A 414 0.05 28.50 7.27
C GLY A 414 -1.42 28.64 7.71
N GLU A 415 -1.98 29.80 7.47
CA GLU A 415 -3.41 30.07 7.69
C GLU A 415 -4.26 29.16 6.80
N TYR A 416 -5.32 28.54 7.33
CA TYR A 416 -6.20 27.58 6.64
C TYR A 416 -5.48 26.39 5.99
N ALA A 417 -4.23 26.09 6.32
CA ALA A 417 -3.41 25.10 5.58
C ALA A 417 -4.07 23.71 5.46
N PHE A 418 -4.73 23.23 6.49
CA PHE A 418 -5.49 21.98 6.56
C PHE A 418 -6.94 22.20 6.98
N SER A 419 -7.48 23.35 6.62
CA SER A 419 -8.86 23.71 6.92
C SER A 419 -9.82 22.70 6.27
N ALA A 420 -10.89 22.33 7.00
CA ALA A 420 -11.88 21.34 6.57
C ALA A 420 -11.32 19.96 6.21
N CYS A 421 -10.14 19.54 6.73
CA CYS A 421 -9.67 18.17 6.68
C CYS A 421 -10.40 17.31 7.74
N THR A 422 -11.70 17.10 7.54
CA THR A 422 -12.61 16.59 8.58
C THR A 422 -12.40 15.13 8.94
N ASN A 423 -11.68 14.36 8.10
CA ASN A 423 -11.38 12.95 8.34
C ASN A 423 -10.00 12.70 8.96
N LEU A 424 -9.25 13.75 9.27
CA LEU A 424 -7.90 13.64 9.82
C LEU A 424 -7.95 13.12 11.27
N GLU A 425 -7.41 11.91 11.48
CA GLU A 425 -7.43 11.18 12.75
C GLU A 425 -6.11 11.29 13.53
N ALA A 426 -4.99 11.52 12.85
CA ALA A 426 -3.68 11.62 13.46
C ALA A 426 -2.78 12.64 12.76
N VAL A 427 -1.97 13.35 13.56
CA VAL A 427 -0.91 14.25 13.07
C VAL A 427 0.38 13.99 13.83
N ASN A 428 1.51 14.00 13.09
CA ASN A 428 2.85 13.95 13.65
C ASN A 428 3.64 15.17 13.15
N MET A 429 3.87 16.15 14.02
CA MET A 429 4.45 17.45 13.68
C MET A 429 5.55 17.83 14.69
N PRO A 430 6.65 17.06 14.79
CA PRO A 430 7.61 17.17 15.89
C PRO A 430 8.39 18.50 15.90
N ASN A 431 8.53 19.17 14.75
CA ASN A 431 9.32 20.37 14.59
C ASN A 431 8.49 21.65 14.45
N VAL A 432 7.17 21.55 14.43
CA VAL A 432 6.29 22.72 14.26
C VAL A 432 6.43 23.68 15.44
N VAL A 433 6.70 24.94 15.13
CA VAL A 433 6.83 26.08 16.06
C VAL A 433 5.59 26.96 16.05
N THR A 434 5.02 27.18 14.86
CA THR A 434 3.86 28.06 14.68
C THR A 434 2.74 27.36 13.93
N ILE A 435 1.55 27.42 14.48
CA ILE A 435 0.31 26.98 13.82
C ILE A 435 -0.54 28.21 13.52
N GLY A 436 -0.89 28.37 12.25
CA GLY A 436 -1.63 29.51 11.73
C GLY A 436 -3.09 29.50 12.13
N LYS A 437 -3.77 30.57 11.79
CA LYS A 437 -5.19 30.77 12.01
C LYS A 437 -6.00 29.79 11.18
N PHE A 438 -7.04 29.15 11.78
CA PHE A 438 -7.90 28.14 11.15
C PHE A 438 -7.14 26.95 10.52
N ALA A 439 -5.91 26.69 10.95
CA ALA A 439 -5.05 25.74 10.26
C ALA A 439 -5.65 24.33 10.15
N PHE A 440 -6.42 23.87 11.12
CA PHE A 440 -7.10 22.56 11.13
C PHE A 440 -8.61 22.67 11.33
N ASN A 441 -9.18 23.84 11.10
CA ASN A 441 -10.60 24.07 11.29
C ASN A 441 -11.16 24.99 10.21
N GLU A 442 -12.41 24.80 9.87
CA GLU A 442 -13.20 25.68 9.03
C GLU A 442 -14.55 25.96 9.68
N TYR A 443 -14.68 27.14 10.30
CA TYR A 443 -15.85 27.67 11.04
C TYR A 443 -16.47 26.69 12.04
N THR A 444 -17.17 25.64 11.58
CA THR A 444 -17.89 24.68 12.41
C THR A 444 -17.46 23.23 12.21
N LYS A 445 -16.40 23.01 11.46
CA LYS A 445 -15.89 21.66 11.14
C LYS A 445 -14.44 21.55 11.60
N GLY A 446 -14.19 20.69 12.57
CA GLY A 446 -12.86 20.32 13.02
C GLY A 446 -12.46 18.94 12.55
N THR A 447 -11.29 18.50 13.00
CA THR A 447 -10.71 17.20 12.71
C THR A 447 -11.28 16.08 13.59
N LYS A 448 -10.93 14.81 13.26
CA LYS A 448 -11.18 13.63 14.11
C LYS A 448 -10.01 13.31 15.05
N LEU A 449 -9.10 14.23 15.27
CA LEU A 449 -7.97 14.04 16.19
C LEU A 449 -8.46 13.69 17.59
N THR A 450 -7.88 12.67 18.19
CA THR A 450 -8.13 12.29 19.59
C THR A 450 -7.04 12.76 20.55
N SER A 451 -5.86 13.01 20.03
CA SER A 451 -4.71 13.53 20.75
C SER A 451 -3.88 14.45 19.86
N LEU A 452 -3.18 15.39 20.49
CA LEU A 452 -2.30 16.35 19.81
C LEU A 452 -1.01 16.49 20.61
N ASP A 453 0.15 16.19 19.98
CA ASP A 453 1.48 16.35 20.56
C ASP A 453 2.27 17.39 19.76
N LEU A 454 2.60 18.52 20.38
CA LEU A 454 3.31 19.64 19.77
C LEU A 454 4.50 20.06 20.64
N PRO A 455 5.57 19.25 20.69
CA PRO A 455 6.66 19.43 21.66
C PRO A 455 7.48 20.70 21.46
N ASN A 456 7.42 21.33 20.28
CA ASN A 456 8.17 22.52 19.92
C ASN A 456 7.31 23.75 19.61
N ALA A 457 5.98 23.62 19.56
CA ALA A 457 5.10 24.73 19.25
C ALA A 457 5.20 25.82 20.32
N THR A 458 5.31 27.06 19.86
CA THR A 458 5.27 28.27 20.70
C THR A 458 3.99 29.07 20.51
N THR A 459 3.35 28.93 19.36
CA THR A 459 2.16 29.71 19.00
C THR A 459 1.08 28.81 18.37
N ILE A 460 -0.10 28.86 18.94
CA ILE A 460 -1.33 28.29 18.38
C ILE A 460 -2.23 29.42 17.92
N GLY A 461 -2.57 29.46 16.65
CA GLY A 461 -3.37 30.52 16.03
C GLY A 461 -4.85 30.53 16.43
N GLU A 462 -5.53 31.58 16.00
CA GLU A 462 -6.99 31.73 16.17
C GLU A 462 -7.72 30.55 15.49
N ASN A 463 -8.69 29.92 16.19
CA ASN A 463 -9.49 28.81 15.70
C ASN A 463 -8.71 27.59 15.17
N ALA A 464 -7.43 27.44 15.52
CA ALA A 464 -6.55 26.47 14.88
C ALA A 464 -7.05 25.02 14.97
N PHE A 465 -7.64 24.61 16.10
CA PHE A 465 -8.20 23.27 16.35
C PHE A 465 -9.65 23.31 16.82
N ALA A 466 -10.34 24.43 16.62
CA ALA A 466 -11.73 24.54 17.06
C ALA A 466 -12.61 23.45 16.42
N TYR A 467 -13.66 23.03 17.14
CA TYR A 467 -14.61 21.98 16.74
C TYR A 467 -14.01 20.58 16.54
N SER A 468 -12.75 20.36 16.98
CA SER A 468 -12.17 19.01 17.04
C SER A 468 -12.74 18.25 18.25
N SER A 469 -14.02 17.90 18.15
CA SER A 469 -14.84 17.40 19.27
C SER A 469 -14.41 16.02 19.82
N LEU A 470 -13.47 15.33 19.17
CA LEU A 470 -12.87 14.09 19.66
C LEU A 470 -11.51 14.31 20.34
N LEU A 471 -11.00 15.55 20.38
CA LEU A 471 -9.70 15.87 20.95
C LEU A 471 -9.75 15.86 22.48
N ILE A 472 -9.20 14.81 23.09
CA ILE A 472 -9.26 14.54 24.53
C ILE A 472 -8.00 15.01 25.24
N SER A 473 -6.84 14.90 24.60
CA SER A 473 -5.55 15.22 25.19
C SER A 473 -4.67 16.07 24.29
N VAL A 474 -4.00 17.04 24.90
CA VAL A 474 -3.02 17.91 24.22
C VAL A 474 -1.74 17.97 25.04
N ASN A 475 -0.58 17.92 24.39
CA ASN A 475 0.74 18.14 24.97
C ASN A 475 1.37 19.39 24.35
N LEU A 476 1.48 20.46 25.14
CA LEU A 476 1.87 21.81 24.69
C LEU A 476 2.98 22.39 25.58
N PRO A 477 4.14 21.73 25.76
CA PRO A 477 5.11 22.06 26.81
C PRO A 477 5.83 23.40 26.60
N LYS A 478 5.83 23.95 25.37
CA LYS A 478 6.55 25.18 25.02
C LYS A 478 5.64 26.30 24.50
N VAL A 479 4.34 26.06 24.44
CA VAL A 479 3.41 27.07 23.91
C VAL A 479 3.39 28.28 24.82
N VAL A 480 3.59 29.46 24.22
CA VAL A 480 3.58 30.76 24.87
C VAL A 480 2.26 31.49 24.62
N THR A 481 1.71 31.36 23.41
CA THR A 481 0.50 32.06 23.00
C THR A 481 -0.54 31.08 22.46
N ILE A 482 -1.74 31.14 23.00
CA ILE A 482 -2.93 30.45 22.51
C ILE A 482 -3.90 31.51 21.99
N GLY A 483 -4.32 31.38 20.73
CA GLY A 483 -5.17 32.34 20.03
C GLY A 483 -6.63 32.29 20.44
N LEU A 484 -7.42 33.23 19.89
CA LEU A 484 -8.88 33.27 20.02
C LEU A 484 -9.48 31.93 19.55
N GLN A 485 -10.35 31.32 20.40
CA GLN A 485 -11.09 30.08 20.08
C GLN A 485 -10.19 28.91 19.62
N ALA A 486 -8.91 28.89 19.96
CA ALA A 486 -7.94 27.92 19.42
C ALA A 486 -8.34 26.45 19.64
N PHE A 487 -9.02 26.15 20.76
CA PHE A 487 -9.53 24.82 21.13
C PHE A 487 -11.02 24.90 21.55
N ASP A 488 -11.77 25.78 20.92
CA ASP A 488 -13.20 25.90 21.15
C ASP A 488 -13.94 24.61 20.75
N ASN A 489 -14.89 24.16 21.56
CA ASN A 489 -15.71 22.97 21.29
C ASN A 489 -14.89 21.69 21.03
N CYS A 490 -13.88 21.46 21.89
CA CYS A 490 -13.12 20.20 21.98
C CYS A 490 -13.60 19.36 23.19
N ASP A 491 -13.03 18.15 23.37
CA ASP A 491 -13.33 17.26 24.53
C ASP A 491 -12.13 17.16 25.49
N ILE A 492 -11.32 18.21 25.58
CA ILE A 492 -10.08 18.20 26.38
C ILE A 492 -10.44 18.00 27.87
N ARG A 493 -9.70 17.10 28.52
CA ARG A 493 -9.93 16.75 29.94
C ARG A 493 -8.99 17.44 30.90
N THR A 494 -7.76 17.62 30.50
CA THR A 494 -6.72 18.25 31.31
C THR A 494 -5.84 19.15 30.44
N LEU A 495 -5.44 20.29 31.00
CA LEU A 495 -4.51 21.24 30.36
C LEU A 495 -3.33 21.50 31.29
N ASP A 496 -2.13 21.22 30.81
CA ASP A 496 -0.86 21.63 31.43
C ASP A 496 -0.14 22.57 30.47
N LEU A 497 -0.06 23.86 30.84
CA LEU A 497 0.38 24.97 30.01
C LEU A 497 1.54 25.72 30.69
N PRO A 498 2.70 25.09 30.91
CA PRO A 498 3.76 25.59 31.79
C PRO A 498 4.41 26.89 31.30
N GLU A 499 4.39 27.15 29.99
CA GLU A 499 5.04 28.31 29.37
C GLU A 499 4.03 29.36 28.84
N VAL A 500 2.74 29.09 28.88
CA VAL A 500 1.72 30.00 28.33
C VAL A 500 1.67 31.30 29.12
N THR A 501 1.86 32.42 28.42
CA THR A 501 1.72 33.77 28.95
C THR A 501 0.46 34.45 28.47
N THR A 502 -0.07 34.07 27.30
CA THR A 502 -1.25 34.69 26.68
C THR A 502 -2.28 33.62 26.31
N ILE A 503 -3.48 33.80 26.83
CA ILE A 503 -4.66 32.98 26.53
C ILE A 503 -5.70 33.88 25.85
N GLY A 504 -6.01 33.55 24.59
CA GLY A 504 -7.00 34.26 23.78
C GLY A 504 -8.43 34.08 24.25
N GLY A 505 -9.30 34.93 23.76
CA GLY A 505 -10.71 34.85 24.09
C GLY A 505 -11.32 33.52 23.65
N MET A 506 -12.20 32.93 24.48
CA MET A 506 -12.88 31.67 24.18
C MET A 506 -11.95 30.51 23.84
N ALA A 507 -10.66 30.58 24.21
CA ALA A 507 -9.64 29.63 23.79
C ALA A 507 -10.01 28.17 24.09
N PHE A 508 -10.73 27.90 25.15
CA PHE A 508 -11.21 26.61 25.61
C PHE A 508 -12.74 26.60 25.85
N LEU A 509 -13.48 27.49 25.18
CA LEU A 509 -14.92 27.53 25.27
C LEU A 509 -15.51 26.16 24.91
N ASP A 510 -16.62 25.78 25.58
CA ASP A 510 -17.36 24.54 25.31
C ASP A 510 -16.55 23.22 25.48
N ASN A 511 -15.45 23.26 26.26
CA ASN A 511 -14.76 22.05 26.70
C ASN A 511 -15.47 21.50 27.96
N TYR A 512 -16.66 20.91 27.76
CA TYR A 512 -17.54 20.45 28.85
C TYR A 512 -16.90 19.43 29.79
N ASN A 513 -15.89 18.67 29.32
CA ASN A 513 -15.20 17.62 30.05
C ASN A 513 -13.86 18.06 30.66
N LEU A 514 -13.50 19.34 30.55
CA LEU A 514 -12.28 19.88 31.16
C LEU A 514 -12.41 19.84 32.71
N VAL A 515 -11.51 19.10 33.36
CA VAL A 515 -11.46 18.92 34.81
C VAL A 515 -10.39 19.81 35.45
N SER A 516 -9.25 19.98 34.80
CA SER A 516 -8.14 20.77 35.34
C SER A 516 -7.42 21.58 34.29
N CYS A 517 -6.98 22.77 34.65
CA CYS A 517 -6.11 23.63 33.85
C CYS A 517 -5.04 24.26 34.75
N SER A 518 -3.75 24.06 34.38
CA SER A 518 -2.60 24.74 34.98
C SER A 518 -1.96 25.65 33.95
N ALA A 519 -1.88 26.95 34.23
CA ALA A 519 -1.26 27.97 33.41
C ALA A 519 -0.45 28.92 34.30
N PRO A 520 0.66 28.47 34.91
CA PRO A 520 1.35 29.19 35.97
C PRO A 520 2.04 30.47 35.52
N LYS A 521 2.26 30.68 34.23
CA LYS A 521 2.88 31.89 33.66
C LYS A 521 1.88 32.81 32.95
N ALA A 522 0.59 32.45 32.91
CA ALA A 522 -0.42 33.25 32.20
C ALA A 522 -0.65 34.60 32.87
N THR A 523 -0.38 35.66 32.12
CA THR A 523 -0.57 37.06 32.59
C THR A 523 -1.58 37.81 31.74
N THR A 524 -1.78 37.44 30.49
CA THR A 524 -2.77 38.05 29.59
C THR A 524 -3.85 37.01 29.30
N ILE A 525 -5.08 37.29 29.76
CA ILE A 525 -6.20 36.36 29.64
C ILE A 525 -7.40 37.13 29.09
N ASP A 526 -7.86 36.75 27.90
CA ASP A 526 -8.96 37.42 27.22
C ASP A 526 -10.32 36.86 27.68
N SER A 527 -11.36 37.25 27.02
CA SER A 527 -12.75 37.03 27.41
C SER A 527 -13.15 35.55 27.28
N TYR A 528 -13.81 35.01 28.31
CA TYR A 528 -14.45 33.69 28.30
C TYR A 528 -13.56 32.47 27.99
N PRO A 529 -12.28 32.43 28.34
CA PRO A 529 -11.38 31.35 27.92
C PRO A 529 -11.84 29.98 28.43
N TRP A 530 -12.46 29.90 29.59
CA TRP A 530 -13.06 28.69 30.17
C TRP A 530 -14.57 28.76 30.22
N GLY A 531 -15.21 29.42 29.25
CA GLY A 531 -16.65 29.43 29.15
C GLY A 531 -17.22 28.04 28.96
N ASN A 532 -18.32 27.73 29.63
CA ASN A 532 -19.05 26.46 29.52
C ASN A 532 -18.23 25.19 29.89
N CYS A 533 -17.11 25.34 30.61
CA CYS A 533 -16.33 24.22 31.14
C CYS A 533 -17.00 23.65 32.41
N SER A 534 -18.11 22.94 32.24
CA SER A 534 -19.01 22.57 33.33
C SER A 534 -18.40 21.58 34.36
N LYS A 535 -17.33 20.88 34.03
CA LYS A 535 -16.63 19.95 34.94
C LYS A 535 -15.32 20.48 35.49
N LEU A 536 -14.99 21.75 35.28
CA LEU A 536 -13.74 22.32 35.77
C LEU A 536 -13.72 22.34 37.32
N GLU A 537 -12.76 21.62 37.90
CA GLU A 537 -12.56 21.44 39.34
C GLU A 537 -11.31 22.13 39.89
N THR A 538 -10.29 22.30 39.05
CA THR A 538 -9.00 22.90 39.41
C THR A 538 -8.53 23.87 38.36
N LEU A 539 -8.18 25.09 38.79
CA LEU A 539 -7.53 26.08 37.94
C LEU A 539 -6.32 26.68 38.65
N GLU A 540 -5.16 26.67 38.00
CA GLU A 540 -3.94 27.27 38.54
C GLU A 540 -3.47 28.42 37.68
N LEU A 541 -3.38 29.63 38.29
CA LEU A 541 -2.94 30.89 37.70
C LEU A 541 -1.94 31.57 38.65
N THR A 542 -0.73 31.06 38.70
CA THR A 542 0.27 31.47 39.72
C THR A 542 1.30 32.49 39.19
N ALA A 543 1.05 33.10 38.04
CA ALA A 543 1.91 34.18 37.54
C ALA A 543 1.99 35.35 38.54
N ALA A 544 3.20 35.81 38.80
CA ALA A 544 3.43 36.98 39.60
C ALA A 544 3.06 38.27 38.82
N GLY A 545 2.75 39.36 39.55
CA GLY A 545 2.41 40.65 38.95
C GLY A 545 0.94 40.77 38.58
N ASN A 546 0.57 41.80 37.83
CA ASN A 546 -0.83 42.06 37.49
C ASN A 546 -1.27 41.24 36.28
N PHE A 547 -2.45 40.65 36.39
CA PHE A 547 -3.12 40.07 35.23
C PHE A 547 -3.66 41.17 34.31
N THR A 548 -3.60 40.94 33.02
CA THR A 548 -4.31 41.69 32.00
C THR A 548 -5.57 40.89 31.64
N LEU A 549 -6.69 41.18 32.27
CA LEU A 549 -7.97 40.50 32.05
C LEU A 549 -8.91 41.39 31.26
N TYR A 550 -9.45 40.91 30.15
CA TYR A 550 -10.28 41.73 29.27
C TYR A 550 -11.77 41.69 29.62
N ASN A 551 -12.30 40.54 30.06
CA ASN A 551 -13.72 40.40 30.39
C ASN A 551 -13.96 39.23 31.35
N ASN A 552 -15.21 38.76 31.47
CA ASN A 552 -15.56 37.58 32.25
C ASN A 552 -14.79 36.34 31.81
N LEU A 553 -14.18 35.61 32.75
CA LEU A 553 -13.39 34.41 32.46
C LEU A 553 -14.29 33.14 32.39
N PHE A 554 -15.42 33.11 33.06
CA PHE A 554 -16.20 31.90 33.37
C PHE A 554 -17.68 32.02 32.98
N VAL A 555 -17.99 32.38 31.74
CA VAL A 555 -19.38 32.38 31.29
C VAL A 555 -19.95 30.97 31.30
N TYR A 556 -21.09 30.75 31.97
CA TYR A 556 -21.74 29.44 32.14
C TYR A 556 -20.89 28.32 32.79
N THR A 557 -19.73 28.66 33.36
CA THR A 557 -18.89 27.74 34.12
C THR A 557 -19.18 27.88 35.61
N PRO A 558 -19.54 26.80 36.32
CA PRO A 558 -19.90 26.91 37.75
C PRO A 558 -18.66 27.07 38.62
N THR A 559 -18.25 28.29 38.91
CA THR A 559 -17.06 28.60 39.69
C THR A 559 -17.08 28.05 41.11
N GLY A 560 -18.25 27.88 41.72
CA GLY A 560 -18.41 27.33 43.08
C GLY A 560 -17.93 25.90 43.29
N GLN A 561 -17.58 25.18 42.23
CA GLN A 561 -16.95 23.86 42.32
C GLN A 561 -15.42 23.89 42.13
N ILE A 562 -14.85 25.02 41.71
CA ILE A 562 -13.44 25.15 41.31
C ILE A 562 -12.58 25.43 42.56
N ASN A 563 -11.46 24.70 42.68
CA ASN A 563 -10.35 25.04 43.54
C ASN A 563 -9.36 25.90 42.73
N LEU A 564 -9.29 27.19 43.05
CA LEU A 564 -8.41 28.14 42.37
C LEU A 564 -7.08 28.24 43.11
N VAL A 565 -5.97 28.21 42.37
CA VAL A 565 -4.62 28.47 42.89
C VAL A 565 -4.11 29.77 42.29
N LEU A 566 -3.77 30.74 43.15
CA LEU A 566 -3.23 32.05 42.75
C LEU A 566 -1.84 32.27 43.36
N ASN A 567 -1.05 33.17 42.75
CA ASN A 567 0.15 33.67 43.39
C ASN A 567 -0.19 34.48 44.64
N LYS A 568 0.65 34.43 45.68
CA LYS A 568 0.47 35.12 46.98
C LYS A 568 0.33 36.63 46.84
N ASP A 569 0.89 37.23 45.82
CA ASP A 569 0.77 38.67 45.55
C ASP A 569 -0.67 39.11 45.27
N LYS A 570 -1.58 38.18 45.01
CA LYS A 570 -3.04 38.42 44.81
C LYS A 570 -3.86 38.31 46.10
N GLU A 571 -3.23 38.01 47.24
CA GLU A 571 -3.95 37.78 48.50
C GLU A 571 -4.89 38.94 48.89
N SER A 572 -4.51 40.19 48.59
CA SER A 572 -5.37 41.37 48.84
C SER A 572 -6.64 41.43 47.98
N GLN A 573 -6.71 40.65 46.91
CA GLN A 573 -7.85 40.54 45.99
C GLN A 573 -8.83 39.42 46.40
N VAL A 574 -8.47 38.62 47.41
CA VAL A 574 -9.22 37.44 47.84
C VAL A 574 -9.88 37.66 49.20
N THR A 575 -11.10 37.20 49.34
CA THR A 575 -11.87 37.20 50.59
C THR A 575 -12.29 35.75 50.88
N GLN A 576 -11.92 35.23 52.06
CA GLN A 576 -12.45 33.97 52.56
C GLN A 576 -13.86 34.22 53.12
N ASN A 577 -14.84 33.41 52.75
CA ASN A 577 -16.23 33.54 53.16
C ASN A 577 -16.51 32.61 54.34
N ASP A 578 -17.55 32.99 55.16
CA ASP A 578 -17.92 32.20 56.36
C ASP A 578 -18.47 30.80 56.02
N ASP A 579 -18.91 30.57 54.80
CA ASP A 579 -19.44 29.30 54.30
C ASP A 579 -18.35 28.35 53.78
N GLY A 580 -17.08 28.72 53.91
CA GLY A 580 -15.92 27.95 53.46
C GLY A 580 -15.57 28.15 51.98
N THR A 581 -16.32 28.93 51.23
CA THR A 581 -15.96 29.38 49.89
C THR A 581 -15.00 30.58 49.94
N ALA A 582 -14.45 30.96 48.79
CA ALA A 582 -13.59 32.13 48.68
C ALA A 582 -13.94 32.96 47.44
N THR A 583 -13.85 34.27 47.59
CA THR A 583 -14.19 35.22 46.53
C THR A 583 -12.95 35.92 46.03
N TRP A 584 -12.74 35.93 44.71
CA TRP A 584 -11.68 36.69 44.04
C TRP A 584 -12.28 37.89 43.31
N LYS A 585 -11.74 39.07 43.57
CA LYS A 585 -12.01 40.30 42.84
C LYS A 585 -10.99 40.48 41.76
N ALA A 586 -11.20 39.82 40.62
CA ALA A 586 -10.29 39.84 39.49
C ALA A 586 -10.27 41.24 38.84
N PRO A 587 -9.09 41.86 38.64
CA PRO A 587 -8.99 43.16 37.96
C PRO A 587 -9.36 43.03 36.48
N ASN A 588 -9.99 44.08 35.91
CA ASN A 588 -10.38 44.14 34.51
C ASN A 588 -9.83 45.44 33.88
N ILE A 589 -9.19 45.35 32.72
CA ILE A 589 -8.62 46.51 32.03
C ILE A 589 -9.66 47.49 31.49
N GLN A 590 -10.92 47.03 31.29
CA GLN A 590 -12.01 47.90 30.84
C GLN A 590 -12.64 48.73 31.97
N GLY A 591 -12.12 48.61 33.19
CA GLY A 591 -12.60 49.29 34.37
C GLY A 591 -13.64 48.48 35.17
N GLY A 592 -13.38 48.35 36.46
CA GLY A 592 -14.17 47.51 37.36
C GLY A 592 -13.47 46.18 37.70
N ASN A 593 -14.11 45.42 38.57
CA ASN A 593 -13.63 44.09 38.95
C ASN A 593 -14.70 43.03 38.62
N HIS A 594 -14.33 41.93 38.04
CA HIS A 594 -15.18 40.75 38.05
C HIS A 594 -15.05 40.05 39.41
N VAL A 595 -16.15 39.63 39.95
CA VAL A 595 -16.22 38.97 41.26
C VAL A 595 -16.66 37.52 41.04
N TYR A 596 -15.78 36.60 41.40
CA TYR A 596 -16.03 35.15 41.28
C TYR A 596 -15.95 34.50 42.64
N THR A 597 -16.90 33.64 42.96
CA THR A 597 -16.87 32.81 44.15
C THR A 597 -16.47 31.37 43.78
N PHE A 598 -15.42 30.87 44.41
CA PHE A 598 -14.82 29.56 44.20
C PHE A 598 -15.05 28.65 45.41
N LYS A 599 -15.00 27.35 45.19
CA LYS A 599 -14.99 26.34 46.27
C LYS A 599 -13.89 26.60 47.29
N SER A 600 -12.71 26.90 46.80
CA SER A 600 -11.56 27.34 47.60
C SER A 600 -10.61 28.18 46.77
N ILE A 601 -9.81 29.03 47.42
CA ILE A 601 -8.68 29.74 46.81
C ILE A 601 -7.45 29.48 47.69
N THR A 602 -6.41 28.93 47.08
CA THR A 602 -5.11 28.66 47.71
C THR A 602 -4.07 29.62 47.16
N MET A 603 -3.21 30.16 48.04
CA MET A 603 -2.10 31.04 47.66
C MET A 603 -0.83 30.22 47.57
N GLN A 604 -0.09 30.39 46.46
CA GLN A 604 1.19 29.79 46.21
C GLN A 604 2.28 30.88 46.16
N GLU A 605 3.48 30.59 46.69
CA GLU A 605 4.60 31.53 46.69
C GLU A 605 5.27 31.64 45.30
#